data_23d3e9b2fa8428bd33eafdbabc107690
#
_entry.id   23d3e9b2fa8428bd33eafdbabc107690
#
_cell.length_a   1.000
_cell.length_b   1.000
_cell.length_c   1.000
_cell.angle_alpha   90.00
_cell.angle_beta   90.00
_cell.angle_gamma   90.00
#
_symmetry.space_group_name_H-M   'P 1'
#
loop_
_entity.id
_entity.type
_entity.pdbx_description
1 polymer ?
#
loop_
_entity_poly.entity_id
_entity_poly.type
_entity_poly.pdbx_seq_one_letter_code
_entity_poly.pdbx_strand_id
1 'polypeptide(L)'
;MKKCFLYVVALLGLTITGCSNSIGLSGEKPPQVFIEIENKKFETTLGTYCWQNGCVDTVGPVELLEGKKPIKVKSGEKITLVMDYESKPNEFHVAQISENKETEVIVKDNRFTAPTQRGVYYYSYGVWWMDEKEANVSHGDAFYAFVLEVD
;
A
#
# COMPACT_ATOMS: atom_id res chain seq x y z
N MET A 1 -58.60 31.70 12.86
CA MET A 1 -57.62 30.80 13.51
C MET A 1 -57.45 29.45 12.74
N LYS A 2 -57.34 29.48 11.44
CA LYS A 2 -57.19 28.24 10.62
C LYS A 2 -56.12 28.36 9.54
N LYS A 3 -55.18 29.31 9.62
CA LYS A 3 -54.15 29.53 8.60
C LYS A 3 -52.71 29.38 9.08
N CYS A 4 -52.47 29.09 10.36
CA CYS A 4 -51.09 28.93 10.87
C CYS A 4 -50.60 27.46 10.98
N PHE A 5 -51.44 26.49 10.66
CA PHE A 5 -51.10 25.07 10.83
C PHE A 5 -50.47 24.41 9.59
N LEU A 6 -50.44 25.11 8.48
CA LEU A 6 -49.97 24.57 7.19
C LEU A 6 -48.48 24.83 6.87
N TYR A 7 -47.81 25.65 7.68
CA TYR A 7 -46.39 25.99 7.44
C TYR A 7 -45.36 25.17 8.24
N VAL A 8 -45.84 24.36 9.21
CA VAL A 8 -44.93 23.55 10.06
C VAL A 8 -44.61 22.19 9.45
N VAL A 9 -45.39 21.71 8.48
CA VAL A 9 -45.15 20.37 7.88
C VAL A 9 -44.20 20.39 6.71
N ALA A 10 -43.84 21.55 6.17
CA ALA A 10 -42.94 21.66 4.99
C ALA A 10 -41.42 21.71 5.33
N LEU A 11 -41.06 21.70 6.62
CA LEU A 11 -39.67 21.86 7.03
C LEU A 11 -38.99 20.56 7.50
N LEU A 12 -39.63 19.41 7.36
CA LEU A 12 -39.10 18.13 7.88
C LEU A 12 -38.66 17.15 6.79
N GLY A 13 -38.35 17.62 5.61
CA GLY A 13 -38.10 16.76 4.44
C GLY A 13 -36.70 16.83 3.78
N LEU A 14 -35.69 17.45 4.41
CA LEU A 14 -34.33 17.41 3.85
C LEU A 14 -33.39 16.64 4.78
N THR A 15 -33.59 15.34 4.89
CA THR A 15 -32.50 14.45 5.26
C THR A 15 -31.63 14.29 4.05
N ILE A 16 -30.57 15.07 3.96
CA ILE A 16 -29.49 14.85 3.02
C ILE A 16 -28.79 13.57 3.49
N THR A 17 -29.16 12.43 2.95
CA THR A 17 -28.36 11.22 3.03
C THR A 17 -27.16 11.47 2.13
N GLY A 18 -26.11 12.06 2.69
CA GLY A 18 -24.80 12.09 2.07
C GLY A 18 -24.29 10.65 2.02
N CYS A 19 -24.49 9.96 0.89
CA CYS A 19 -23.71 8.79 0.56
C CYS A 19 -22.28 9.26 0.36
N SER A 20 -21.45 9.20 1.39
CA SER A 20 -20.01 9.21 1.19
C SER A 20 -19.68 7.88 0.49
N ASN A 21 -19.35 7.93 -0.79
CA ASN A 21 -18.65 6.85 -1.46
C ASN A 21 -17.23 6.82 -0.90
N SER A 22 -17.07 6.33 0.33
CA SER A 22 -15.78 5.89 0.81
C SER A 22 -15.42 4.67 -0.03
N ILE A 23 -14.28 4.68 -0.70
CA ILE A 23 -13.66 3.45 -1.18
C ILE A 23 -13.60 2.57 0.06
N GLY A 24 -14.41 1.50 0.06
CA GLY A 24 -14.59 0.67 1.26
C GLY A 24 -13.34 -0.16 1.52
N LEU A 25 -12.32 0.46 2.11
CA LEU A 25 -11.19 -0.28 2.64
C LEU A 25 -11.69 -1.17 3.77
N SER A 26 -11.37 -2.44 3.75
CA SER A 26 -11.76 -3.42 4.76
C SER A 26 -10.55 -3.87 5.58
N GLY A 27 -10.81 -4.36 6.79
CA GLY A 27 -9.77 -4.84 7.70
C GLY A 27 -9.23 -3.74 8.63
N GLU A 28 -8.68 -4.14 9.75
CA GLU A 28 -8.13 -3.24 10.79
C GLU A 28 -6.75 -2.69 10.40
N LYS A 29 -6.06 -3.36 9.49
CA LYS A 29 -4.71 -3.03 8.99
C LYS A 29 -4.66 -3.19 7.48
N PRO A 30 -3.66 -2.59 6.81
CA PRO A 30 -3.39 -2.85 5.40
C PRO A 30 -3.24 -4.35 5.10
N PRO A 31 -3.62 -4.80 3.90
CA PRO A 31 -3.50 -6.20 3.50
C PRO A 31 -2.05 -6.68 3.52
N GLN A 32 -1.85 -7.98 3.70
CA GLN A 32 -0.53 -8.59 3.58
C GLN A 32 -0.06 -8.56 2.12
N VAL A 33 1.20 -8.23 1.93
CA VAL A 33 1.90 -8.29 0.63
C VAL A 33 2.95 -9.40 0.68
N PHE A 34 3.03 -10.13 -0.42
CA PHE A 34 4.05 -11.14 -0.66
C PHE A 34 4.88 -10.77 -1.89
N ILE A 35 6.10 -11.22 -1.93
CA ILE A 35 6.83 -11.36 -3.19
C ILE A 35 6.80 -12.83 -3.63
N GLU A 36 6.64 -13.05 -4.93
CA GLU A 36 6.64 -14.39 -5.50
C GLU A 36 7.83 -14.56 -6.44
N ILE A 37 8.57 -15.62 -6.24
CA ILE A 37 9.78 -16.01 -6.98
C ILE A 37 9.68 -17.50 -7.29
N GLU A 38 9.73 -17.90 -8.56
CA GLU A 38 9.61 -19.33 -8.98
C GLU A 38 8.41 -20.04 -8.32
N ASN A 39 7.24 -19.39 -8.27
CA ASN A 39 5.99 -19.90 -7.63
C ASN A 39 6.08 -20.07 -6.09
N LYS A 40 7.10 -19.56 -5.45
CA LYS A 40 7.20 -19.48 -3.97
C LYS A 40 6.89 -18.09 -3.49
N LYS A 41 6.01 -18.02 -2.49
CA LYS A 41 5.64 -16.74 -1.84
C LYS A 41 6.48 -16.52 -0.59
N PHE A 42 6.97 -15.29 -0.44
CA PHE A 42 7.71 -14.83 0.73
C PHE A 42 7.00 -13.61 1.29
N GLU A 43 6.79 -13.59 2.60
CA GLU A 43 6.16 -12.46 3.27
C GLU A 43 7.06 -11.23 3.27
N THR A 44 6.44 -10.08 3.06
CA THR A 44 7.08 -8.78 3.29
C THR A 44 6.82 -8.31 4.73
N THR A 45 7.57 -7.31 5.18
CA THR A 45 7.36 -6.68 6.49
C THR A 45 6.57 -5.39 6.29
N LEU A 46 5.40 -5.29 6.92
CA LEU A 46 4.61 -4.06 6.94
C LEU A 46 5.34 -2.99 7.75
N GLY A 47 5.56 -1.83 7.14
CA GLY A 47 6.16 -0.65 7.74
C GLY A 47 5.11 0.39 8.17
N THR A 48 5.44 1.67 8.02
CA THR A 48 4.52 2.78 8.28
C THR A 48 3.28 2.68 7.40
N TYR A 49 2.13 2.97 7.97
CA TYR A 49 0.86 2.99 7.25
C TYR A 49 -0.14 3.95 7.89
N CYS A 50 -1.06 4.47 7.09
CA CYS A 50 -2.30 5.07 7.54
C CYS A 50 -3.47 4.23 7.04
N TRP A 51 -4.35 3.82 7.94
CA TRP A 51 -5.50 2.98 7.63
C TRP A 51 -6.73 3.48 8.38
N GLN A 52 -7.88 2.86 8.21
CA GLN A 52 -9.17 3.31 8.76
C GLN A 52 -9.15 3.83 10.20
N ASN A 53 -8.35 3.23 11.07
CA ASN A 53 -8.32 3.51 12.50
C ASN A 53 -7.13 4.38 12.95
N GLY A 54 -6.38 4.95 12.01
CA GLY A 54 -5.25 5.83 12.29
C GLY A 54 -3.96 5.40 11.63
N CYS A 55 -2.88 6.08 12.00
CA CYS A 55 -1.57 5.87 11.44
C CYS A 55 -0.63 5.17 12.43
N VAL A 56 0.27 4.38 11.90
CA VAL A 56 1.36 3.72 12.64
C VAL A 56 2.67 4.08 11.95
N ASP A 57 3.58 4.67 12.72
CA ASP A 57 4.92 4.98 12.24
C ASP A 57 5.91 3.88 12.62
N THR A 58 6.83 3.59 11.71
CA THR A 58 7.95 2.67 11.92
C THR A 58 9.25 3.32 11.48
N VAL A 59 10.36 2.65 11.76
CA VAL A 59 11.66 3.00 11.16
C VAL A 59 11.67 2.71 9.65
N GLY A 60 12.69 3.20 8.96
CA GLY A 60 12.88 2.97 7.52
C GLY A 60 13.09 1.50 7.17
N PRO A 61 13.02 1.17 5.86
CA PRO A 61 13.04 -0.24 5.40
C PRO A 61 14.32 -1.00 5.79
N VAL A 62 15.46 -0.35 5.84
CA VAL A 62 16.74 -1.00 6.22
C VAL A 62 16.72 -1.41 7.68
N GLU A 63 16.39 -0.48 8.58
CA GLU A 63 16.30 -0.71 10.02
C GLU A 63 15.15 -1.65 10.38
N LEU A 64 14.02 -1.56 9.66
CA LEU A 64 12.85 -2.43 9.85
C LEU A 64 13.20 -3.90 9.57
N LEU A 65 14.14 -4.14 8.68
CA LEU A 65 14.60 -5.47 8.28
C LEU A 65 15.86 -5.93 8.99
N GLU A 66 16.36 -5.17 9.96
CA GLU A 66 17.53 -5.57 10.74
C GLU A 66 17.32 -6.94 11.40
N GLY A 67 18.28 -7.84 11.21
CA GLY A 67 18.18 -9.22 11.69
C GLY A 67 17.28 -10.16 10.89
N LYS A 68 16.57 -9.66 9.87
CA LYS A 68 15.82 -10.50 8.95
C LYS A 68 16.77 -11.21 7.97
N LYS A 69 16.47 -12.48 7.69
CA LYS A 69 17.23 -13.25 6.72
C LYS A 69 16.85 -12.81 5.29
N PRO A 70 17.84 -12.42 4.45
CA PRO A 70 17.56 -12.10 3.06
C PRO A 70 16.99 -13.29 2.28
N ILE A 71 16.13 -12.98 1.32
CA ILE A 71 15.60 -13.97 0.37
C ILE A 71 16.60 -14.11 -0.76
N LYS A 72 17.11 -15.32 -0.96
CA LYS A 72 18.10 -15.62 -2.01
C LYS A 72 17.42 -15.66 -3.37
N VAL A 73 18.02 -14.95 -4.32
CA VAL A 73 17.56 -14.87 -5.71
C VAL A 73 18.74 -14.97 -6.67
N LYS A 74 18.47 -15.44 -7.87
CA LYS A 74 19.47 -15.45 -8.96
C LYS A 74 19.60 -14.06 -9.57
N SER A 75 20.76 -13.79 -10.13
CA SER A 75 20.99 -12.59 -10.93
C SER A 75 19.94 -12.44 -12.03
N GLY A 76 19.26 -11.27 -12.07
CA GLY A 76 18.24 -10.96 -13.07
C GLY A 76 16.93 -11.74 -12.93
N GLU A 77 16.66 -12.35 -11.77
CA GLU A 77 15.45 -13.13 -11.53
C GLU A 77 14.20 -12.22 -11.52
N LYS A 78 13.09 -12.76 -11.99
CA LYS A 78 11.80 -12.05 -11.98
C LYS A 78 11.12 -12.17 -10.62
N ILE A 79 10.76 -11.03 -10.06
CA ILE A 79 10.06 -10.88 -8.80
C ILE A 79 8.64 -10.37 -9.08
N THR A 80 7.65 -11.02 -8.51
CA THR A 80 6.24 -10.58 -8.62
C THR A 80 5.75 -10.06 -7.27
N LEU A 81 5.14 -8.89 -7.26
CA LEU A 81 4.46 -8.31 -6.10
C LEU A 81 3.03 -8.87 -6.06
N VAL A 82 2.67 -9.49 -4.95
CA VAL A 82 1.36 -10.16 -4.79
C VAL A 82 0.63 -9.58 -3.59
N MET A 83 -0.55 -9.03 -3.85
CA MET A 83 -1.47 -8.57 -2.82
C MET A 83 -2.84 -9.19 -3.10
N ASP A 84 -3.33 -10.00 -2.17
CA ASP A 84 -4.67 -10.60 -2.25
C ASP A 84 -5.67 -9.73 -1.49
N TYR A 85 -6.19 -8.71 -2.17
CA TYR A 85 -7.11 -7.73 -1.62
C TYR A 85 -7.95 -7.12 -2.75
N GLU A 86 -9.27 -7.05 -2.57
CA GLU A 86 -10.21 -6.65 -3.63
C GLU A 86 -10.08 -5.19 -4.06
N SER A 87 -9.92 -4.27 -3.12
CA SER A 87 -9.66 -2.87 -3.46
C SER A 87 -8.17 -2.67 -3.67
N LYS A 88 -7.66 -2.96 -4.86
CA LYS A 88 -6.24 -2.75 -5.19
C LYS A 88 -5.84 -1.27 -5.01
N PRO A 89 -4.61 -0.99 -4.55
CA PRO A 89 -4.09 0.37 -4.59
C PRO A 89 -4.02 0.84 -6.05
N ASN A 90 -4.34 2.10 -6.28
CA ASN A 90 -4.30 2.73 -7.60
C ASN A 90 -3.02 3.54 -7.83
N GLU A 91 -2.19 3.68 -6.81
CA GLU A 91 -0.87 4.29 -6.90
C GLU A 91 0.14 3.47 -6.12
N PHE A 92 1.35 3.31 -6.67
CA PHE A 92 2.42 2.60 -5.98
C PHE A 92 3.80 3.07 -6.45
N HIS A 93 4.79 2.83 -5.60
CA HIS A 93 6.18 3.13 -5.86
C HIS A 93 7.09 2.04 -5.27
N VAL A 94 8.10 1.62 -6.00
CA VAL A 94 9.12 0.67 -5.52
C VAL A 94 10.48 1.34 -5.52
N ALA A 95 11.12 1.36 -4.37
CA ALA A 95 12.50 1.82 -4.22
C ALA A 95 13.40 0.66 -3.82
N GLN A 96 14.60 0.64 -4.39
CA GLN A 96 15.70 -0.24 -4.02
C GLN A 96 16.76 0.55 -3.27
N ILE A 97 17.22 0.04 -2.15
CA ILE A 97 18.25 0.67 -1.31
C ILE A 97 19.45 -0.27 -1.23
N SER A 98 20.59 0.21 -1.64
CA SER A 98 21.87 -0.50 -1.54
C SER A 98 23.00 0.51 -1.36
N GLU A 99 23.98 0.22 -0.51
CA GLU A 99 25.14 1.09 -0.23
C GLU A 99 24.71 2.54 0.13
N ASN A 100 23.66 2.70 0.92
CA ASN A 100 23.06 3.99 1.31
C ASN A 100 22.54 4.84 0.13
N LYS A 101 22.30 4.22 -1.01
CA LYS A 101 21.70 4.86 -2.19
C LYS A 101 20.35 4.26 -2.48
N GLU A 102 19.36 5.14 -2.62
CA GLU A 102 18.02 4.77 -3.05
C GLU A 102 17.88 4.98 -4.56
N THR A 103 17.23 4.04 -5.22
CA THR A 103 17.00 4.05 -6.67
C THR A 103 15.58 3.56 -6.93
N GLU A 104 14.84 4.27 -7.77
CA GLU A 104 13.51 3.84 -8.20
C GLU A 104 13.59 2.57 -9.05
N VAL A 105 12.67 1.63 -8.79
CA VAL A 105 12.55 0.37 -9.53
C VAL A 105 11.36 0.45 -10.47
N ILE A 106 11.61 0.22 -11.75
CA ILE A 106 10.55 0.16 -12.75
C ILE A 106 9.80 -1.17 -12.60
N VAL A 107 8.50 -1.07 -12.26
CA VAL A 107 7.60 -2.21 -12.13
C VAL A 107 6.61 -2.20 -13.29
N LYS A 108 6.47 -3.35 -13.95
CA LYS A 108 5.49 -3.55 -15.03
C LYS A 108 4.68 -4.81 -14.75
N ASP A 109 3.36 -4.70 -14.81
CA ASP A 109 2.43 -5.80 -14.53
C ASP A 109 2.72 -6.49 -13.18
N ASN A 110 2.94 -5.68 -12.11
CA ASN A 110 3.33 -6.10 -10.77
C ASN A 110 4.65 -6.88 -10.71
N ARG A 111 5.52 -6.73 -11.69
CA ARG A 111 6.80 -7.45 -11.79
C ARG A 111 7.97 -6.50 -11.98
N PHE A 112 9.08 -6.87 -11.39
CA PHE A 112 10.38 -6.25 -11.65
C PHE A 112 11.46 -7.34 -11.73
N THR A 113 12.68 -6.94 -12.08
CA THR A 113 13.83 -7.84 -12.23
C THR A 113 14.83 -7.54 -11.12
N ALA A 114 15.29 -8.57 -10.43
CA ALA A 114 16.36 -8.46 -9.45
C ALA A 114 17.65 -7.93 -10.11
N PRO A 115 18.52 -7.26 -9.36
CA PRO A 115 19.80 -6.81 -9.86
C PRO A 115 20.63 -7.95 -10.46
N THR A 116 21.49 -7.62 -11.43
CA THR A 116 22.42 -8.59 -12.01
C THR A 116 23.72 -8.68 -11.23
N GLN A 117 24.04 -7.68 -10.44
CA GLN A 117 25.21 -7.64 -9.59
C GLN A 117 24.96 -8.35 -8.27
N ARG A 118 25.91 -9.16 -7.82
CA ARG A 118 25.88 -9.81 -6.50
C ARG A 118 25.82 -8.77 -5.39
N GLY A 119 25.01 -9.03 -4.38
CA GLY A 119 24.87 -8.12 -3.25
C GLY A 119 23.59 -8.29 -2.48
N VAL A 120 23.43 -7.46 -1.44
CA VAL A 120 22.23 -7.37 -0.62
C VAL A 120 21.49 -6.08 -0.96
N TYR A 121 20.22 -6.21 -1.26
CA TYR A 121 19.36 -5.13 -1.72
C TYR A 121 18.08 -5.07 -0.88
N TYR A 122 17.87 -3.93 -0.23
CA TYR A 122 16.66 -3.65 0.51
C TYR A 122 15.64 -2.99 -0.40
N TYR A 123 14.37 -3.28 -0.18
CA TYR A 123 13.28 -2.73 -0.98
C TYR A 123 12.21 -2.11 -0.09
N SER A 124 11.64 -1.03 -0.58
CA SER A 124 10.44 -0.41 -0.06
C SER A 124 9.38 -0.39 -1.16
N TYR A 125 8.23 -1.01 -0.92
CA TYR A 125 7.07 -1.00 -1.79
C TYR A 125 5.98 -0.15 -1.13
N GLY A 126 5.87 1.10 -1.52
CA GLY A 126 4.83 2.03 -1.10
C GLY A 126 3.57 1.88 -1.96
N VAL A 127 2.41 1.92 -1.33
CA VAL A 127 1.11 1.81 -1.99
C VAL A 127 0.13 2.83 -1.42
N TRP A 128 -0.75 3.36 -2.27
CA TRP A 128 -1.78 4.32 -1.90
C TRP A 128 -3.11 3.96 -2.54
N TRP A 129 -4.18 4.12 -1.77
CA TRP A 129 -5.56 4.09 -2.24
C TRP A 129 -6.05 5.52 -2.36
N MET A 130 -5.70 6.16 -3.47
CA MET A 130 -6.00 7.55 -3.74
C MET A 130 -7.46 7.75 -4.11
N ASP A 131 -8.04 8.88 -3.68
CA ASP A 131 -9.38 9.27 -4.10
C ASP A 131 -9.42 9.61 -5.60
N GLU A 132 -10.41 9.11 -6.32
CA GLU A 132 -10.53 9.33 -7.77
C GLU A 132 -11.04 10.74 -8.14
N LYS A 133 -11.66 11.44 -7.20
CA LYS A 133 -12.32 12.74 -7.41
C LYS A 133 -11.53 13.89 -6.80
N GLU A 134 -10.86 13.64 -5.67
CA GLU A 134 -10.12 14.65 -4.94
C GLU A 134 -8.61 14.39 -5.07
N ALA A 135 -7.92 15.30 -5.77
CA ALA A 135 -6.48 15.19 -5.94
C ALA A 135 -5.73 15.24 -4.60
N ASN A 136 -4.70 14.42 -4.45
CA ASN A 136 -3.85 14.32 -3.26
C ASN A 136 -4.56 13.88 -1.96
N VAL A 137 -5.73 13.26 -2.08
CA VAL A 137 -6.42 12.63 -0.95
C VAL A 137 -6.22 11.13 -1.03
N SER A 138 -5.72 10.53 0.05
CA SER A 138 -5.59 9.07 0.20
C SER A 138 -6.57 8.56 1.25
N HIS A 139 -7.22 7.43 0.96
CA HIS A 139 -8.07 6.71 1.91
C HIS A 139 -7.29 5.74 2.77
N GLY A 140 -6.09 5.38 2.34
CA GLY A 140 -5.15 4.54 3.04
C GLY A 140 -3.84 4.44 2.28
N ASP A 141 -2.78 4.22 3.01
CA ASP A 141 -1.44 4.00 2.47
C ASP A 141 -0.65 3.06 3.35
N ALA A 142 0.36 2.45 2.78
CA ALA A 142 1.29 1.60 3.50
C ALA A 142 2.60 1.46 2.73
N PHE A 143 3.69 1.17 3.42
CA PHE A 143 4.85 0.60 2.76
C PHE A 143 5.19 -0.79 3.31
N TYR A 144 5.75 -1.61 2.45
CA TYR A 144 6.20 -2.95 2.75
C TYR A 144 7.67 -3.09 2.43
N ALA A 145 8.43 -3.68 3.36
CA ALA A 145 9.86 -3.86 3.21
C ALA A 145 10.21 -5.34 3.00
N PHE A 146 11.21 -5.59 2.19
CA PHE A 146 11.83 -6.91 2.00
C PHE A 146 13.28 -6.78 1.58
N VAL A 147 14.06 -7.83 1.76
CA VAL A 147 15.49 -7.83 1.42
C VAL A 147 15.84 -9.05 0.57
N LEU A 148 16.52 -8.78 -0.53
CA LEU A 148 17.03 -9.80 -1.46
C LEU A 148 18.55 -9.92 -1.35
N GLU A 149 19.05 -11.14 -1.44
CA GLU A 149 20.46 -11.44 -1.64
C GLU A 149 20.64 -12.07 -3.02
N VAL A 150 21.34 -11.37 -3.91
CA VAL A 150 21.65 -11.84 -5.26
C VAL A 150 22.97 -12.62 -5.23
N ASP A 151 22.90 -13.89 -5.62
CA ASP A 151 24.04 -14.83 -5.69
C ASP A 151 24.74 -14.81 -7.06
#